data_9470afeaa569bb14603946568b6e18ff
#
_entry.id   9470afeaa569bb14603946568b6e18ff
#
_cell.length_a   1.000
_cell.length_b   1.000
_cell.length_c   1.000
_cell.angle_alpha   90.00
_cell.angle_beta   90.00
_cell.angle_gamma   90.00
#
_symmetry.space_group_name_H-M   'P 1'
#
loop_
_entity.id
_entity.type
_entity.pdbx_description
1 polymer ?
#
loop_
_entity_poly.entity_id
_entity_poly.type
_entity_poly.pdbx_seq_one_letter_code
_entity_poly.pdbx_strand_id
1 'polypeptide(L)'
;MPDILFLLQGARNGWPVSLAAPFPESCDEANWLANEEKFGCTLALSGQTAKTIVPVGSIEFVNQYLSQMGLGPMEAMNIPPELEQEQFLGRRIFRDVSKTELSRLRAEFGPLLLKPGRHPKRFEAIPHEERLLGEIPDNELLFVSQMIPSQFASEWRVFVSRGRVMDIRPYFMEHWLAPDAAVVHDMADTLREHPALALDVAVLLEGGRTVAIECHPFIACGLYGFEGPKMVSMARDAWLGELRRQKSHLLGHK
;
A
#
# COMPACT_ATOMS: atom_id res chain seq x y z
N MET A 1 9.77 26.68 -5.03
CA MET A 1 9.42 25.29 -4.63
C MET A 1 10.36 24.38 -5.43
N PRO A 2 10.78 23.22 -4.93
CA PRO A 2 11.55 22.34 -5.77
C PRO A 2 10.69 21.92 -6.97
N ASP A 3 11.26 21.95 -8.17
CA ASP A 3 10.61 21.46 -9.38
C ASP A 3 10.34 19.98 -9.21
N ILE A 4 9.08 19.59 -9.19
CA ILE A 4 8.62 18.21 -9.03
C ILE A 4 8.03 17.76 -10.35
N LEU A 5 8.50 16.63 -10.84
CA LEU A 5 7.96 15.95 -12.02
C LEU A 5 7.27 14.67 -11.57
N PHE A 6 6.03 14.45 -12.01
CA PHE A 6 5.33 13.18 -11.85
C PHE A 6 5.58 12.30 -13.07
N LEU A 7 6.18 11.14 -12.83
CA LEU A 7 6.44 10.14 -13.85
C LEU A 7 5.29 9.13 -13.84
N LEU A 8 4.36 9.27 -14.77
CA LEU A 8 3.13 8.49 -14.79
C LEU A 8 3.31 7.24 -15.66
N GLN A 9 2.94 6.07 -15.14
CA GLN A 9 2.92 4.84 -15.89
C GLN A 9 1.84 4.90 -16.98
N GLY A 10 2.24 4.75 -18.23
CA GLY A 10 1.34 4.62 -19.40
C GLY A 10 1.03 3.15 -19.71
N ALA A 11 -0.12 2.92 -20.35
CA ALA A 11 -0.45 1.65 -21.01
C ALA A 11 0.03 1.65 -22.47
N ARG A 12 -0.02 0.49 -23.16
CA ARG A 12 0.41 0.35 -24.57
C ARG A 12 -0.23 1.33 -25.55
N ASN A 13 -1.45 1.78 -25.25
CA ASN A 13 -2.17 2.77 -26.07
C ASN A 13 -1.78 4.22 -25.78
N GLY A 14 -0.78 4.46 -24.92
CA GLY A 14 -0.34 5.79 -24.51
C GLY A 14 -1.19 6.45 -23.43
N TRP A 15 -2.29 5.82 -23.00
CA TRP A 15 -3.10 6.31 -21.87
C TRP A 15 -2.49 5.92 -20.53
N PRO A 16 -2.71 6.72 -19.48
CA PRO A 16 -2.26 6.35 -18.13
C PRO A 16 -2.93 5.07 -17.67
N VAL A 17 -2.21 4.26 -16.90
CA VAL A 17 -2.85 3.19 -16.13
C VAL A 17 -3.80 3.80 -15.08
N SER A 18 -4.78 3.04 -14.62
CA SER A 18 -5.83 3.53 -13.71
C SER A 18 -5.30 4.25 -12.47
N LEU A 19 -4.15 3.84 -11.93
CA LEU A 19 -3.49 4.48 -10.79
C LEU A 19 -2.92 5.87 -11.11
N ALA A 20 -2.57 6.12 -12.36
CA ALA A 20 -1.99 7.38 -12.82
C ALA A 20 -3.05 8.33 -13.43
N ALA A 21 -4.20 7.80 -13.86
CA ALA A 21 -5.26 8.55 -14.53
C ALA A 21 -5.78 9.78 -13.77
N PRO A 22 -5.90 9.77 -12.41
CA PRO A 22 -6.35 10.93 -11.65
C PRO A 22 -5.35 12.10 -11.59
N PHE A 23 -4.09 11.89 -12.00
CA PHE A 23 -3.12 12.98 -12.03
C PHE A 23 -3.46 13.94 -13.18
N PRO A 24 -3.63 15.24 -12.92
CA PRO A 24 -4.07 16.18 -13.94
C PRO A 24 -3.04 16.32 -15.05
N GLU A 25 -3.50 16.26 -16.30
CA GLU A 25 -2.67 16.56 -17.48
C GLU A 25 -2.08 17.97 -17.46
N SER A 26 -2.77 18.89 -16.77
CA SER A 26 -2.35 20.27 -16.52
C SER A 26 -1.26 20.42 -15.46
N CYS A 27 -0.84 19.35 -14.81
CA CYS A 27 0.44 19.37 -14.12
C CYS A 27 1.51 19.45 -15.21
N ASP A 28 2.05 20.65 -15.47
CA ASP A 28 3.18 20.87 -16.39
C ASP A 28 4.41 20.01 -16.03
N GLU A 29 4.32 19.26 -14.96
CA GLU A 29 5.31 18.40 -14.34
C GLU A 29 5.00 16.91 -14.53
N ALA A 30 3.93 16.52 -15.23
CA ALA A 30 3.57 15.14 -15.46
C ALA A 30 4.11 14.63 -16.81
N ASN A 31 4.82 13.51 -16.76
CA ASN A 31 5.26 12.77 -17.94
C ASN A 31 4.51 11.45 -18.07
N TRP A 32 4.15 11.10 -19.29
CA TRP A 32 3.55 9.82 -19.63
C TRP A 32 4.61 8.88 -20.19
N LEU A 33 4.71 7.68 -19.62
CA LEU A 33 5.57 6.62 -20.11
C LEU A 33 4.71 5.52 -20.70
N ALA A 34 4.96 5.17 -21.95
CA ALA A 34 4.39 3.97 -22.53
C ALA A 34 4.95 2.75 -21.76
N ASN A 35 4.05 1.92 -21.26
CA ASN A 35 4.41 0.64 -20.67
C ASN A 35 4.58 -0.39 -21.80
N GLU A 36 5.79 -0.51 -22.32
CA GLU A 36 6.11 -1.58 -23.24
C GLU A 36 6.33 -2.89 -22.48
N GLU A 37 6.18 -4.00 -23.18
CA GLU A 37 6.02 -5.40 -22.76
C GLU A 37 6.76 -5.92 -21.51
N LYS A 38 7.62 -5.15 -20.86
CA LYS A 38 8.44 -5.57 -19.73
C LYS A 38 8.56 -4.54 -18.61
N PHE A 39 7.60 -3.65 -18.44
CA PHE A 39 7.79 -2.53 -17.50
C PHE A 39 9.10 -1.75 -17.78
N GLY A 40 9.59 -1.88 -19.00
CA GLY A 40 10.84 -1.28 -19.47
C GLY A 40 10.63 0.17 -19.84
N CYS A 41 10.64 1.05 -18.83
CA CYS A 41 10.75 2.48 -19.06
C CYS A 41 12.18 2.81 -19.43
N THR A 42 12.43 3.09 -20.70
CA THR A 42 13.59 3.91 -21.02
C THR A 42 13.24 5.33 -20.60
N LEU A 43 13.76 5.76 -19.47
CA LEU A 43 13.67 7.14 -18.99
C LEU A 43 14.43 8.07 -19.93
N ALA A 44 13.87 8.27 -21.13
CA ALA A 44 14.28 9.38 -21.98
C ALA A 44 13.62 10.67 -21.42
N LEU A 45 14.01 11.09 -20.23
CA LEU A 45 13.80 12.45 -19.74
C LEU A 45 14.77 13.38 -20.52
N SER A 46 14.66 13.36 -21.84
CA SER A 46 15.49 14.18 -22.70
C SER A 46 15.14 15.65 -22.45
N GLY A 47 15.99 16.32 -21.71
CA GLY A 47 16.01 17.77 -21.57
C GLY A 47 15.26 18.38 -20.37
N GLN A 48 14.67 17.61 -19.48
CA GLN A 48 14.05 18.13 -18.26
C GLN A 48 14.94 17.91 -17.03
N THR A 49 15.37 18.98 -16.40
CA THR A 49 16.13 18.97 -15.14
C THR A 49 15.19 19.19 -13.97
N ALA A 50 14.37 18.20 -13.62
CA ALA A 50 13.60 18.23 -12.39
C ALA A 50 14.47 17.85 -11.19
N LYS A 51 14.31 18.56 -10.07
CA LYS A 51 15.01 18.24 -8.82
C LYS A 51 14.48 17.01 -8.12
N THR A 52 13.22 16.67 -8.35
CA THR A 52 12.54 15.50 -7.76
C THR A 52 11.57 14.90 -8.77
N ILE A 53 11.74 13.62 -9.06
CA ILE A 53 10.80 12.85 -9.90
C ILE A 53 10.03 11.91 -8.99
N VAL A 54 8.69 11.91 -9.10
CA VAL A 54 7.77 11.08 -8.33
C VAL A 54 7.15 10.04 -9.28
N PRO A 55 7.55 8.76 -9.21
CA PRO A 55 6.94 7.72 -10.03
C PRO A 55 5.53 7.41 -9.50
N VAL A 56 4.56 7.28 -10.40
CA VAL A 56 3.17 6.92 -10.08
C VAL A 56 2.70 5.82 -11.01
N GLY A 57 2.32 4.69 -10.43
CA GLY A 57 1.89 3.51 -11.20
C GLY A 57 1.81 2.27 -10.34
N SER A 58 1.96 1.10 -10.95
CA SER A 58 2.02 -0.17 -10.24
C SER A 58 3.27 -0.26 -9.36
N ILE A 59 3.25 -1.18 -8.41
CA ILE A 59 4.41 -1.40 -7.52
C ILE A 59 5.65 -1.86 -8.32
N GLU A 60 5.43 -2.62 -9.40
CA GLU A 60 6.48 -3.08 -10.30
C GLU A 60 7.12 -1.88 -11.03
N PHE A 61 6.31 -0.93 -11.49
CA PHE A 61 6.78 0.30 -12.12
C PHE A 61 7.61 1.15 -11.16
N VAL A 62 7.13 1.35 -9.93
CA VAL A 62 7.85 2.10 -8.89
C VAL A 62 9.15 1.39 -8.52
N ASN A 63 9.14 0.07 -8.34
CA ASN A 63 10.33 -0.72 -8.03
C ASN A 63 11.37 -0.67 -9.16
N GLN A 64 10.94 -0.67 -10.42
CA GLN A 64 11.85 -0.50 -11.54
C GLN A 64 12.52 0.87 -11.52
N TYR A 65 11.76 1.93 -11.22
CA TYR A 65 12.33 3.26 -11.06
C TYR A 65 13.34 3.33 -9.91
N LEU A 66 13.03 2.74 -8.75
CA LEU A 66 13.97 2.63 -7.63
C LEU A 66 15.25 1.90 -8.03
N SER A 67 15.12 0.77 -8.74
CA SER A 67 16.27 0.01 -9.24
C SER A 67 17.18 0.83 -10.17
N GLN A 68 16.61 1.66 -11.04
CA GLN A 68 17.38 2.58 -11.90
C GLN A 68 18.14 3.65 -11.10
N MET A 69 17.63 4.00 -9.92
CA MET A 69 18.31 4.89 -8.98
C MET A 69 19.36 4.17 -8.11
N GLY A 70 19.56 2.85 -8.28
CA GLY A 70 20.43 2.03 -7.42
C GLY A 70 19.89 1.81 -6.02
N LEU A 71 18.55 1.90 -5.85
CA LEU A 71 17.85 1.69 -4.59
C LEU A 71 17.16 0.32 -4.57
N GLY A 72 16.87 -0.18 -3.37
CA GLY A 72 16.14 -1.42 -3.16
C GLY A 72 14.65 -1.28 -3.50
N PRO A 73 13.91 -2.41 -3.63
CA PRO A 73 12.47 -2.37 -3.86
C PRO A 73 11.73 -1.82 -2.63
N MET A 74 10.48 -1.40 -2.86
CA MET A 74 9.56 -1.08 -1.77
C MET A 74 9.33 -2.31 -0.88
N GLU A 75 9.22 -2.08 0.41
CA GLU A 75 8.83 -3.12 1.36
C GLU A 75 7.31 -3.23 1.46
N ALA A 76 6.83 -4.43 1.84
CA ALA A 76 5.42 -4.64 2.14
C ALA A 76 5.04 -3.86 3.40
N MET A 77 4.03 -3.01 3.32
CA MET A 77 3.60 -2.21 4.47
C MET A 77 2.80 -3.06 5.46
N ASN A 78 1.92 -3.97 4.96
CA ASN A 78 0.98 -4.75 5.78
C ASN A 78 0.24 -3.85 6.80
N ILE A 79 0.03 -4.33 8.04
CA ILE A 79 -0.50 -3.51 9.15
C ILE A 79 0.68 -2.90 9.91
N PRO A 80 0.82 -1.57 10.02
CA PRO A 80 1.83 -0.94 10.85
C PRO A 80 1.65 -1.29 12.35
N PRO A 81 2.75 -1.37 13.13
CA PRO A 81 2.67 -1.71 14.57
C PRO A 81 1.76 -0.79 15.38
N GLU A 82 1.64 0.47 14.99
CA GLU A 82 0.82 1.48 15.65
C GLU A 82 -0.68 1.12 15.63
N LEU A 83 -1.11 0.33 14.66
CA LEU A 83 -2.48 -0.19 14.55
C LEU A 83 -2.71 -1.51 15.27
N GLU A 84 -1.69 -2.11 15.90
CA GLU A 84 -1.80 -3.40 16.61
C GLU A 84 -2.50 -3.25 17.95
N GLN A 85 -3.69 -2.66 17.93
CA GLN A 85 -4.55 -2.49 19.08
C GLN A 85 -5.82 -3.29 18.90
N GLU A 86 -6.30 -3.96 19.96
CA GLU A 86 -7.49 -4.80 19.92
C GLU A 86 -8.72 -4.06 19.36
N GLN A 87 -8.85 -2.78 19.73
CA GLN A 87 -9.95 -1.95 19.27
C GLN A 87 -9.92 -1.70 17.76
N PHE A 88 -8.74 -1.71 17.11
CA PHE A 88 -8.59 -1.46 15.69
C PHE A 88 -8.61 -2.74 14.85
N LEU A 89 -8.03 -3.82 15.36
CA LEU A 89 -7.85 -5.03 14.56
C LEU A 89 -8.95 -6.09 14.78
N GLY A 90 -9.38 -6.29 16.02
CA GLY A 90 -10.28 -7.38 16.38
C GLY A 90 -9.73 -8.78 16.08
N ARG A 91 -8.43 -8.89 15.83
CA ARG A 91 -7.71 -10.14 15.54
C ARG A 91 -6.24 -10.03 15.90
N ARG A 92 -5.58 -11.17 16.05
CA ARG A 92 -4.13 -11.23 16.24
C ARG A 92 -3.40 -11.23 14.90
N ILE A 93 -2.21 -10.61 14.90
CA ILE A 93 -1.27 -10.65 13.78
C ILE A 93 0.10 -11.09 14.28
N PHE A 94 0.89 -11.69 13.39
CA PHE A 94 2.22 -12.20 13.66
C PHE A 94 3.14 -11.83 12.50
N ARG A 95 4.36 -11.42 12.83
CA ARG A 95 5.35 -10.94 11.85
C ARG A 95 6.53 -11.91 11.76
N ASP A 96 7.20 -11.88 10.63
CA ASP A 96 8.40 -12.68 10.36
C ASP A 96 8.23 -14.18 10.68
N VAL A 97 7.03 -14.71 10.38
CA VAL A 97 6.66 -16.10 10.65
C VAL A 97 7.23 -17.01 9.56
N SER A 98 7.93 -18.08 9.97
CA SER A 98 8.36 -19.12 9.05
C SER A 98 7.23 -20.13 8.74
N LYS A 99 7.30 -20.82 7.61
CA LYS A 99 6.33 -21.87 7.27
C LYS A 99 6.20 -22.95 8.37
N THR A 100 7.28 -23.26 9.06
CA THR A 100 7.33 -24.31 10.10
C THR A 100 6.50 -23.96 11.34
N GLU A 101 6.22 -22.67 11.58
CA GLU A 101 5.43 -22.21 12.72
C GLU A 101 3.92 -22.19 12.45
N LEU A 102 3.50 -22.26 11.17
CA LEU A 102 2.12 -22.08 10.76
C LEU A 102 1.16 -23.10 11.40
N SER A 103 1.54 -24.37 11.47
CA SER A 103 0.70 -25.41 12.05
C SER A 103 0.44 -25.15 13.54
N ARG A 104 1.44 -24.70 14.29
CA ARG A 104 1.30 -24.30 15.69
C ARG A 104 0.37 -23.12 15.84
N LEU A 105 0.60 -22.05 15.07
CA LEU A 105 -0.24 -20.84 15.12
C LEU A 105 -1.69 -21.15 14.76
N ARG A 106 -1.93 -22.01 13.76
CA ARG A 106 -3.29 -22.40 13.39
C ARG A 106 -3.98 -23.21 14.49
N ALA A 107 -3.26 -24.11 15.15
CA ALA A 107 -3.82 -24.88 16.27
C ALA A 107 -4.20 -24.00 17.45
N GLU A 108 -3.42 -22.96 17.72
CA GLU A 108 -3.63 -22.06 18.86
C GLU A 108 -4.66 -20.95 18.58
N PHE A 109 -4.64 -20.38 17.36
CA PHE A 109 -5.41 -19.17 17.00
C PHE A 109 -6.51 -19.39 15.96
N GLY A 110 -6.70 -20.61 15.45
CA GLY A 110 -7.70 -20.94 14.46
C GLY A 110 -7.30 -20.57 13.03
N PRO A 111 -8.26 -20.26 12.14
CA PRO A 111 -7.99 -19.96 10.74
C PRO A 111 -7.06 -18.76 10.56
N LEU A 112 -6.09 -18.89 9.65
CA LEU A 112 -5.06 -17.87 9.37
C LEU A 112 -5.13 -17.40 7.92
N LEU A 113 -4.79 -16.12 7.71
CA LEU A 113 -4.51 -15.50 6.42
C LEU A 113 -3.00 -15.24 6.32
N LEU A 114 -2.39 -15.66 5.21
CA LEU A 114 -0.94 -15.55 4.97
C LEU A 114 -0.69 -14.49 3.89
N LYS A 115 0.23 -13.57 4.15
CA LYS A 115 0.68 -12.54 3.22
C LYS A 115 2.22 -12.53 3.17
N PRO A 116 2.84 -12.02 2.09
CA PRO A 116 4.26 -11.73 2.09
C PRO A 116 4.64 -10.78 3.23
N GLY A 117 5.68 -11.12 4.00
CA GLY A 117 6.10 -10.29 5.13
C GLY A 117 6.90 -9.08 4.71
N ARG A 118 7.83 -9.25 3.77
CA ARG A 118 8.79 -8.20 3.39
C ARG A 118 8.64 -7.71 1.96
N HIS A 119 8.38 -8.60 1.01
CA HIS A 119 8.33 -8.27 -0.41
C HIS A 119 6.88 -8.23 -0.89
N PRO A 120 6.34 -7.05 -1.22
CA PRO A 120 4.96 -6.96 -1.65
C PRO A 120 4.74 -7.75 -2.95
N LYS A 121 3.55 -8.35 -3.07
CA LYS A 121 3.11 -9.14 -4.25
C LYS A 121 4.01 -10.33 -4.63
N ARG A 122 4.82 -10.84 -3.72
CA ARG A 122 5.60 -12.05 -3.98
C ARG A 122 4.70 -13.29 -4.16
N PHE A 123 3.55 -13.28 -3.51
CA PHE A 123 2.39 -14.13 -3.74
C PHE A 123 1.13 -13.39 -3.28
N GLU A 124 -0.03 -13.81 -3.74
CA GLU A 124 -1.30 -13.24 -3.30
C GLU A 124 -1.63 -13.67 -1.86
N ALA A 125 -2.43 -12.87 -1.14
CA ALA A 125 -2.89 -13.24 0.19
C ALA A 125 -3.70 -14.55 0.12
N ILE A 126 -3.27 -15.57 0.85
CA ILE A 126 -3.91 -16.90 0.83
C ILE A 126 -4.34 -17.35 2.23
N PRO A 127 -5.48 -18.08 2.37
CA PRO A 127 -5.79 -18.75 3.62
C PRO A 127 -4.78 -19.85 3.90
N HIS A 128 -4.52 -20.14 5.17
CA HIS A 128 -3.65 -21.26 5.56
C HIS A 128 -4.34 -22.61 5.25
N GLU A 129 -4.12 -23.09 4.04
CA GLU A 129 -4.50 -24.43 3.58
C GLU A 129 -3.26 -25.15 3.04
N GLU A 130 -3.05 -26.41 3.43
CA GLU A 130 -1.84 -27.15 3.06
C GLU A 130 -1.57 -27.18 1.55
N ARG A 131 -2.63 -27.30 0.74
CA ARG A 131 -2.54 -27.28 -0.72
C ARG A 131 -1.95 -25.99 -1.30
N LEU A 132 -2.08 -24.85 -0.59
CA LEU A 132 -1.60 -23.54 -1.03
C LEU A 132 -0.19 -23.22 -0.52
N LEU A 133 0.32 -23.93 0.48
CA LEU A 133 1.65 -23.67 1.04
C LEU A 133 2.78 -23.87 0.03
N GLY A 134 2.55 -24.65 -1.03
CA GLY A 134 3.50 -24.82 -2.15
C GLY A 134 3.69 -23.55 -2.99
N GLU A 135 2.75 -22.62 -2.97
CA GLU A 135 2.83 -21.35 -3.69
C GLU A 135 3.77 -20.34 -2.98
N ILE A 136 4.05 -20.56 -1.69
CA ILE A 136 4.90 -19.69 -0.88
C ILE A 136 6.35 -20.15 -1.05
N PRO A 137 7.30 -19.27 -1.39
CA PRO A 137 8.73 -19.59 -1.41
C PRO A 137 9.23 -20.05 -0.03
N ASP A 138 10.13 -21.04 0.01
CA ASP A 138 10.57 -21.67 1.26
C ASP A 138 11.30 -20.75 2.22
N ASN A 139 11.96 -19.73 1.69
CA ASN A 139 12.72 -18.73 2.47
C ASN A 139 11.92 -17.45 2.75
N GLU A 140 10.62 -17.43 2.45
CA GLU A 140 9.79 -16.26 2.70
C GLU A 140 9.39 -16.20 4.18
N LEU A 141 9.62 -15.04 4.79
CA LEU A 141 9.05 -14.70 6.07
C LEU A 141 7.68 -14.08 5.86
N LEU A 142 6.70 -14.54 6.63
CA LEU A 142 5.31 -14.24 6.41
C LEU A 142 4.79 -13.18 7.38
N PHE A 143 3.87 -12.38 6.90
CA PHE A 143 2.91 -11.67 7.71
C PHE A 143 1.66 -12.55 7.84
N VAL A 144 1.34 -12.96 9.06
CA VAL A 144 0.24 -13.88 9.36
C VAL A 144 -0.80 -13.16 10.19
N SER A 145 -2.05 -13.32 9.84
CA SER A 145 -3.19 -12.74 10.55
C SER A 145 -4.21 -13.84 10.86
N GLN A 146 -4.82 -13.81 12.05
CA GLN A 146 -6.07 -14.53 12.22
C GLN A 146 -7.07 -14.05 11.16
N MET A 147 -7.87 -14.96 10.63
CA MET A 147 -9.02 -14.55 9.83
C MET A 147 -10.04 -13.84 10.72
N ILE A 148 -10.58 -12.74 10.22
CA ILE A 148 -11.66 -12.04 10.91
C ILE A 148 -12.88 -12.95 10.94
N PRO A 149 -13.49 -13.21 12.12
CA PRO A 149 -14.53 -14.23 12.25
C PRO A 149 -15.90 -13.79 11.67
N SER A 150 -16.07 -12.52 11.36
CA SER A 150 -17.28 -11.95 10.78
C SER A 150 -17.12 -11.64 9.31
N GLN A 151 -18.21 -11.70 8.56
CA GLN A 151 -18.25 -11.18 7.19
C GLN A 151 -18.14 -9.65 7.20
N PHE A 152 -17.61 -9.09 6.12
CA PHE A 152 -17.60 -7.65 5.91
C PHE A 152 -18.94 -7.21 5.31
N ALA A 153 -19.53 -6.18 5.89
CA ALA A 153 -20.71 -5.52 5.33
C ALA A 153 -20.28 -4.50 4.27
N SER A 154 -19.18 -3.80 4.50
CA SER A 154 -18.58 -2.87 3.53
C SER A 154 -17.07 -2.74 3.75
N GLU A 155 -16.36 -2.34 2.70
CA GLU A 155 -14.93 -2.04 2.76
C GLU A 155 -14.64 -0.66 2.16
N TRP A 156 -13.75 0.07 2.82
CA TRP A 156 -13.44 1.44 2.53
C TRP A 156 -11.93 1.69 2.55
N ARG A 157 -11.45 2.48 1.61
CA ARG A 157 -10.08 2.97 1.62
C ARG A 157 -10.02 4.38 2.19
N VAL A 158 -9.26 4.52 3.26
CA VAL A 158 -8.97 5.79 3.95
C VAL A 158 -7.60 6.27 3.51
N PHE A 159 -7.52 7.46 2.96
CA PHE A 159 -6.27 8.09 2.58
C PHE A 159 -5.76 8.94 3.74
N VAL A 160 -4.62 8.53 4.31
CA VAL A 160 -4.06 9.14 5.51
C VAL A 160 -2.74 9.85 5.18
N SER A 161 -2.60 11.10 5.61
CA SER A 161 -1.35 11.84 5.55
C SER A 161 -1.03 12.44 6.92
N ARG A 162 0.10 11.99 7.52
CA ARG A 162 0.60 12.50 8.80
C ARG A 162 -0.47 12.54 9.89
N GLY A 163 -1.19 11.45 10.08
CA GLY A 163 -2.25 11.33 11.07
C GLY A 163 -3.59 11.98 10.67
N ARG A 164 -3.73 12.51 9.45
CA ARG A 164 -4.96 13.16 9.00
C ARG A 164 -5.64 12.36 7.91
N VAL A 165 -6.93 12.16 8.04
CA VAL A 165 -7.78 11.65 6.97
C VAL A 165 -7.90 12.72 5.88
N MET A 166 -7.42 12.42 4.69
CA MET A 166 -7.46 13.31 3.53
C MET A 166 -8.68 13.07 2.66
N ASP A 167 -9.09 11.81 2.53
CA ASP A 167 -10.27 11.35 1.82
C ASP A 167 -10.64 9.93 2.27
N ILE A 168 -11.86 9.49 1.95
CA ILE A 168 -12.34 8.13 2.20
C ILE A 168 -13.22 7.67 1.03
N ARG A 169 -13.00 6.46 0.52
CA ARG A 169 -13.70 5.90 -0.64
C ARG A 169 -14.20 4.49 -0.38
N PRO A 170 -15.47 4.19 -0.67
CA PRO A 170 -15.96 2.81 -0.67
C PRO A 170 -15.40 2.07 -1.88
N TYR A 171 -15.10 0.78 -1.73
CA TYR A 171 -14.67 -0.02 -2.87
C TYR A 171 -15.28 -1.42 -2.93
N PHE A 172 -15.96 -1.86 -1.86
CA PHE A 172 -16.58 -3.16 -1.81
C PHE A 172 -17.88 -3.19 -0.98
N MET A 173 -18.88 -3.94 -1.41
CA MET A 173 -20.16 -4.22 -0.76
C MET A 173 -21.09 -3.01 -0.52
N GLU A 174 -21.77 -2.96 0.65
CA GLU A 174 -22.82 -1.99 0.95
C GLU A 174 -22.29 -0.60 1.26
N HIS A 175 -22.25 0.28 0.27
CA HIS A 175 -21.72 1.64 0.38
C HIS A 175 -22.51 2.55 1.35
N TRP A 176 -23.70 2.13 1.79
CA TRP A 176 -24.48 2.85 2.80
C TRP A 176 -24.04 2.58 4.23
N LEU A 177 -23.23 1.55 4.45
CA LEU A 177 -22.65 1.21 5.74
C LEU A 177 -21.25 1.81 5.85
N ALA A 178 -21.21 3.08 6.25
CA ALA A 178 -19.95 3.79 6.44
C ALA A 178 -19.24 3.34 7.73
N PRO A 179 -17.89 3.34 7.76
CA PRO A 179 -17.15 3.07 8.98
C PRO A 179 -17.38 4.17 10.03
N ASP A 180 -17.19 3.81 11.30
CA ASP A 180 -17.25 4.77 12.40
C ASP A 180 -16.15 5.83 12.25
N ALA A 181 -16.58 7.09 12.11
CA ALA A 181 -15.67 8.20 11.86
C ALA A 181 -14.68 8.42 13.01
N ALA A 182 -15.10 8.24 14.27
CA ALA A 182 -14.20 8.40 15.42
C ALA A 182 -13.10 7.34 15.40
N VAL A 183 -13.47 6.08 15.15
CA VAL A 183 -12.51 4.97 15.04
C VAL A 183 -11.51 5.19 13.89
N VAL A 184 -12.00 5.67 12.73
CA VAL A 184 -11.15 5.98 11.57
C VAL A 184 -10.17 7.12 11.90
N HIS A 185 -10.63 8.18 12.58
CA HIS A 185 -9.77 9.28 12.99
C HIS A 185 -8.74 8.84 14.05
N ASP A 186 -9.12 8.00 15.00
CA ASP A 186 -8.19 7.45 15.99
C ASP A 186 -7.12 6.58 15.34
N MET A 187 -7.50 5.70 14.39
CA MET A 187 -6.55 4.94 13.59
C MET A 187 -5.58 5.86 12.82
N ALA A 188 -6.13 6.87 12.14
CA ALA A 188 -5.31 7.82 11.38
C ALA A 188 -4.32 8.57 12.28
N ASP A 189 -4.72 8.99 13.46
CA ASP A 189 -3.86 9.73 14.39
C ASP A 189 -2.67 8.89 14.88
N THR A 190 -2.83 7.57 15.05
CA THR A 190 -1.70 6.69 15.38
C THR A 190 -0.66 6.63 14.26
N LEU A 191 -1.05 6.90 13.02
CA LEU A 191 -0.21 6.84 11.81
C LEU A 191 0.49 8.17 11.47
N ARG A 192 0.63 9.08 12.43
CA ARG A 192 1.18 10.44 12.21
C ARG A 192 2.62 10.49 11.70
N GLU A 193 3.40 9.45 11.98
CA GLU A 193 4.80 9.35 11.51
C GLU A 193 4.89 8.91 10.04
N HIS A 194 3.80 8.37 9.49
CA HIS A 194 3.74 8.00 8.08
C HIS A 194 3.39 9.21 7.21
N PRO A 195 4.23 9.56 6.22
CA PRO A 195 4.03 10.74 5.37
C PRO A 195 2.72 10.69 4.58
N ALA A 196 2.42 9.54 3.98
CA ALA A 196 1.17 9.26 3.30
C ALA A 196 1.02 7.74 3.05
N LEU A 197 -0.17 7.22 3.31
CA LEU A 197 -0.53 5.82 3.08
C LEU A 197 -2.03 5.69 2.78
N ALA A 198 -2.43 4.53 2.28
CA ALA A 198 -3.82 4.10 2.23
C ALA A 198 -4.06 3.05 3.32
N LEU A 199 -5.10 3.25 4.13
CA LEU A 199 -5.57 2.34 5.15
C LEU A 199 -6.91 1.76 4.70
N ASP A 200 -7.00 0.45 4.55
CA ASP A 200 -8.25 -0.23 4.27
C ASP A 200 -8.92 -0.63 5.58
N VAL A 201 -10.18 -0.26 5.68
CA VAL A 201 -11.04 -0.58 6.83
C VAL A 201 -12.30 -1.32 6.38
N ALA A 202 -12.80 -2.22 7.22
CA ALA A 202 -14.08 -2.87 7.01
C ALA A 202 -15.07 -2.51 8.12
N VAL A 203 -16.35 -2.49 7.76
CA VAL A 203 -17.45 -2.57 8.72
C VAL A 203 -17.89 -4.02 8.81
N LEU A 204 -17.84 -4.60 10.00
CA LEU A 204 -18.24 -5.98 10.22
C LEU A 204 -19.76 -6.10 10.17
N LEU A 205 -20.27 -7.17 9.52
CA LEU A 205 -21.71 -7.42 9.44
C LEU A 205 -22.31 -7.64 10.84
N GLU A 206 -21.59 -8.36 11.68
CA GLU A 206 -21.99 -8.56 13.06
C GLU A 206 -21.50 -7.41 13.94
N GLY A 207 -22.44 -6.69 14.57
CA GLY A 207 -22.15 -5.59 15.49
C GLY A 207 -21.72 -4.27 14.87
N GLY A 208 -21.58 -4.17 13.55
CA GLY A 208 -21.22 -2.90 12.86
C GLY A 208 -19.85 -2.32 13.21
N ARG A 209 -18.97 -3.12 13.81
CA ARG A 209 -17.65 -2.66 14.25
C ARG A 209 -16.75 -2.31 13.07
N THR A 210 -16.06 -1.19 13.13
CA THR A 210 -15.02 -0.80 12.16
C THR A 210 -13.68 -1.41 12.56
N VAL A 211 -13.01 -2.09 11.61
CA VAL A 211 -11.71 -2.72 11.82
C VAL A 211 -10.73 -2.41 10.69
N ALA A 212 -9.44 -2.31 11.00
CA ALA A 212 -8.39 -2.18 10.00
C ALA A 212 -8.13 -3.53 9.32
N ILE A 213 -8.08 -3.51 7.98
CA ILE A 213 -7.81 -4.70 7.15
C ILE A 213 -6.34 -4.75 6.76
N GLU A 214 -5.84 -3.69 6.12
CA GLU A 214 -4.47 -3.60 5.64
C GLU A 214 -4.06 -2.14 5.36
N CYS A 215 -2.76 -1.93 5.15
CA CYS A 215 -2.21 -0.66 4.69
C CYS A 215 -1.40 -0.85 3.41
N HIS A 216 -1.38 0.20 2.58
CA HIS A 216 -0.64 0.24 1.33
C HIS A 216 0.20 1.51 1.24
N PRO A 217 1.40 1.45 0.63
CA PRO A 217 2.10 2.64 0.22
C PRO A 217 1.24 3.47 -0.74
N PHE A 218 1.08 4.75 -0.49
CA PHE A 218 0.17 5.59 -1.29
C PHE A 218 0.56 5.64 -2.77
N ILE A 219 1.85 5.66 -3.11
CA ILE A 219 2.34 5.77 -4.49
C ILE A 219 2.05 4.56 -5.38
N ALA A 220 1.57 3.45 -4.81
CA ALA A 220 1.29 2.21 -5.54
C ALA A 220 -0.04 1.57 -5.11
N CYS A 221 -1.03 2.39 -4.73
CA CYS A 221 -2.35 1.92 -4.32
C CYS A 221 -3.47 2.42 -5.23
N GLY A 222 -4.58 1.69 -5.30
CA GLY A 222 -5.79 2.13 -6.01
C GLY A 222 -6.41 3.37 -5.35
N LEU A 223 -6.81 4.35 -6.16
CA LEU A 223 -7.31 5.64 -5.68
C LEU A 223 -8.84 5.72 -5.57
N TYR A 224 -9.58 4.82 -6.21
CA TYR A 224 -11.06 4.72 -6.14
C TYR A 224 -11.80 6.07 -6.30
N GLY A 225 -11.27 6.94 -7.19
CA GLY A 225 -11.84 8.28 -7.44
C GLY A 225 -11.35 9.37 -6.50
N PHE A 226 -10.36 9.11 -5.63
CA PHE A 226 -9.64 10.18 -4.94
C PHE A 226 -8.76 10.93 -5.93
N GLU A 227 -8.93 12.25 -6.01
CA GLU A 227 -8.27 13.11 -6.99
C GLU A 227 -8.00 14.52 -6.43
N GLY A 228 -7.35 15.35 -7.24
CA GLY A 228 -7.10 16.75 -6.94
C GLY A 228 -5.85 17.03 -6.09
N PRO A 229 -5.66 18.28 -5.64
CA PRO A 229 -4.41 18.74 -5.03
C PRO A 229 -3.95 17.96 -3.80
N LYS A 230 -4.90 17.46 -3.00
CA LYS A 230 -4.58 16.65 -1.81
C LYS A 230 -3.93 15.33 -2.22
N MET A 231 -4.46 14.66 -3.25
CA MET A 231 -3.92 13.42 -3.79
C MET A 231 -2.49 13.63 -4.32
N VAL A 232 -2.27 14.69 -5.11
CA VAL A 232 -0.94 15.04 -5.65
C VAL A 232 0.06 15.31 -4.52
N SER A 233 -0.35 16.05 -3.48
CA SER A 233 0.48 16.28 -2.28
C SER A 233 0.85 14.98 -1.58
N MET A 234 -0.09 14.05 -1.42
CA MET A 234 0.14 12.76 -0.79
C MET A 234 1.14 11.90 -1.58
N ALA A 235 1.04 11.88 -2.91
CA ALA A 235 1.98 11.15 -3.77
C ALA A 235 3.42 11.66 -3.59
N ARG A 236 3.60 12.98 -3.60
CA ARG A 236 4.89 13.62 -3.30
C ARG A 236 5.42 13.23 -1.92
N ASP A 237 4.59 13.33 -0.89
CA ASP A 237 5.01 13.11 0.50
C ASP A 237 5.33 11.62 0.75
N ALA A 238 4.56 10.71 0.15
CA ALA A 238 4.85 9.28 0.16
C ALA A 238 6.21 8.96 -0.48
N TRP A 239 6.47 9.52 -1.67
CA TRP A 239 7.73 9.32 -2.37
C TRP A 239 8.93 9.86 -1.58
N LEU A 240 8.82 11.07 -1.04
CA LEU A 240 9.88 11.64 -0.20
C LEU A 240 10.10 10.83 1.09
N GLY A 241 9.06 10.21 1.62
CA GLY A 241 9.13 9.26 2.73
C GLY A 241 9.91 8.00 2.34
N GLU A 242 9.60 7.41 1.19
CA GLU A 242 10.29 6.24 0.67
C GLU A 242 11.79 6.51 0.44
N LEU A 243 12.13 7.63 -0.17
CA LEU A 243 13.54 8.01 -0.36
C LEU A 243 14.29 8.19 0.97
N ARG A 244 13.64 8.68 2.02
CA ARG A 244 14.25 8.78 3.36
C ARG A 244 14.47 7.41 3.95
N ARG A 245 13.51 6.50 3.87
CA ARG A 245 13.62 5.12 4.31
C ARG A 245 14.81 4.42 3.65
N GLN A 246 14.90 4.50 2.33
CA GLN A 246 16.00 3.92 1.54
C GLN A 246 17.38 4.45 1.98
N LYS A 247 17.51 5.76 2.21
CA LYS A 247 18.76 6.37 2.68
C LYS A 247 19.15 5.91 4.09
N SER A 248 18.19 5.74 4.99
CA SER A 248 18.44 5.25 6.35
C SER A 248 18.97 3.81 6.32
N HIS A 249 18.44 2.96 5.47
CA HIS A 249 18.96 1.59 5.26
C HIS A 249 20.41 1.59 4.76
N LEU A 250 20.77 2.47 3.81
CA LEU A 250 22.13 2.56 3.28
C LEU A 250 23.15 3.06 4.32
N LEU A 251 22.72 3.85 5.29
CA LEU A 251 23.59 4.39 6.36
C LEU A 251 23.70 3.46 7.56
N GLY A 252 22.67 2.63 7.83
CA GLY A 252 22.64 1.68 8.95
C GLY A 252 23.43 0.39 8.71
N HIS A 253 23.93 0.15 7.52
CA HIS A 253 24.77 -1.01 7.13
C HIS A 253 26.25 -0.66 7.00
N LYS A 254 26.71 0.45 7.55
CA LYS A 254 28.12 0.81 7.70
C LYS A 254 28.50 0.73 9.20
#